data_eec8f2a44f24e690c7315fb5ffc851e0
#
_entry.id   eec8f2a44f24e690c7315fb5ffc851e0
#
_cell.length_a   1.000
_cell.length_b   1.000
_cell.length_c   1.000
_cell.angle_alpha   90.00
_cell.angle_beta   90.00
_cell.angle_gamma   90.00
#
_symmetry.space_group_name_H-M   'P 1'
#
loop_
_entity.id
_entity.type
_entity.pdbx_description
1 polymer ?
#
loop_
_entity_poly.entity_id
_entity_poly.type
_entity_poly.pdbx_seq_one_letter_code
_entity_poly.pdbx_strand_id
1 'polypeptide(L)'
;MTWQIGILWSLLLALGALLRKPSYAGRWLFGAGTSCFMFLVGVVLTGHAWKEVEMDWSPAKQVYKGVLVESLVEKPKTFQCRVRTSGKEVLLYLPKDSLSVSLKPGGELLFRARIEENYARYLYYDGISGTAYVPANVWKKTESESLNDWKTRALRVREWLIGKYRQWGIGKEELPVLSALTLGYKGDLGKETRDAYSVAGIAHVLALSGMHIGIIWFLLRWLKGGLVIPLLWAFAFVVGLEPSVVRAVVMCMLMELGRLSDSKVFSMNTLSVAAFFMLLYNPFYLFDVGFQLSFVAVASILLFYPVLFPLFSFKNKWARWTWGILCVSMAAQLGTAPLVMYYFSNFSVYFLMTNLVASVLVPFIIYGAVLLVMAMPFPELQHYVAMALNGLVSGLNSSAEWVSGLPHATFSFSVLHPIEIIVFYGMLGAWLMYARNRRRKWLIRGLFLTACLLMLHFCLLLCCCK
;
A
#
# COMPACT_ATOMS: atom_id res chain seq x y z
N MET A 1 -9.58 18.76 -27.30
CA MET A 1 -10.06 19.14 -25.96
C MET A 1 -8.93 19.54 -24.99
N THR A 2 -7.77 18.87 -24.98
CA THR A 2 -6.63 19.15 -24.10
C THR A 2 -5.98 20.52 -24.31
N TRP A 3 -5.83 20.98 -25.56
CA TRP A 3 -5.22 22.27 -25.87
C TRP A 3 -6.12 23.47 -25.54
N GLN A 4 -7.45 23.31 -25.59
CA GLN A 4 -8.42 24.33 -25.19
C GLN A 4 -8.35 24.58 -23.66
N ILE A 5 -8.14 23.51 -22.88
CA ILE A 5 -7.93 23.58 -21.43
C ILE A 5 -6.62 24.30 -21.12
N GLY A 6 -5.56 24.02 -21.89
CA GLY A 6 -4.27 24.71 -21.78
C GLY A 6 -4.35 26.21 -22.09
N ILE A 7 -5.14 26.59 -23.11
CA ILE A 7 -5.39 28.01 -23.45
C ILE A 7 -6.17 28.71 -22.33
N LEU A 8 -7.23 28.11 -21.81
CA LEU A 8 -8.01 28.66 -20.71
C LEU A 8 -7.14 28.87 -19.45
N TRP A 9 -6.27 27.92 -19.13
CA TRP A 9 -5.31 28.02 -18.03
C TRP A 9 -4.28 29.12 -18.26
N SER A 10 -3.72 29.20 -19.46
CA SER A 10 -2.78 30.27 -19.82
C SER A 10 -3.40 31.67 -19.73
N LEU A 11 -4.67 31.78 -20.12
CA LEU A 11 -5.44 33.02 -19.96
C LEU A 11 -5.70 33.38 -18.49
N LEU A 12 -6.02 32.40 -17.65
CA LEU A 12 -6.20 32.59 -16.20
C LEU A 12 -4.89 32.96 -15.49
N LEU A 13 -3.77 32.37 -15.88
CA LEU A 13 -2.44 32.73 -15.38
C LEU A 13 -2.03 34.12 -15.85
N ALA A 14 -2.29 34.48 -17.12
CA ALA A 14 -2.01 35.80 -17.65
C ALA A 14 -2.86 36.87 -16.96
N LEU A 15 -4.15 36.61 -16.71
CA LEU A 15 -5.03 37.48 -15.94
C LEU A 15 -4.55 37.64 -14.50
N GLY A 16 -4.11 36.56 -13.85
CA GLY A 16 -3.52 36.58 -12.51
C GLY A 16 -2.21 37.39 -12.44
N ALA A 17 -1.35 37.27 -13.49
CA ALA A 17 -0.10 38.05 -13.60
C ALA A 17 -0.32 39.53 -13.88
N LEU A 18 -1.39 39.93 -14.58
CA LEU A 18 -1.77 41.29 -14.84
C LEU A 18 -2.29 42.03 -13.58
N LEU A 19 -2.72 41.29 -12.57
CA LEU A 19 -3.14 41.86 -11.27
C LEU A 19 -1.89 42.20 -10.42
N ARG A 20 -1.23 43.30 -10.73
CA ARG A 20 0.03 43.79 -10.11
C ARG A 20 0.00 43.99 -8.58
N LYS A 21 -1.16 43.98 -7.93
CA LYS A 21 -1.33 43.92 -6.48
C LYS A 21 -2.44 42.89 -6.18
N PRO A 22 -2.12 41.67 -5.75
CA PRO A 22 -3.14 40.71 -5.45
C PRO A 22 -3.95 41.14 -4.23
N SER A 23 -5.12 41.73 -4.50
CA SER A 23 -6.15 41.92 -3.47
C SER A 23 -6.55 40.53 -2.93
N TYR A 24 -7.14 40.48 -1.75
CA TYR A 24 -7.63 39.23 -1.17
C TYR A 24 -8.54 38.45 -2.15
N ALA A 25 -9.39 39.19 -2.91
CA ALA A 25 -10.23 38.61 -3.97
C ALA A 25 -9.44 38.04 -5.14
N GLY A 26 -8.32 38.68 -5.57
CA GLY A 26 -7.46 38.13 -6.62
C GLY A 26 -6.77 36.81 -6.24
N ARG A 27 -6.35 36.66 -4.99
CA ARG A 27 -5.79 35.41 -4.49
C ARG A 27 -6.81 34.29 -4.47
N TRP A 28 -8.07 34.58 -4.12
CA TRP A 28 -9.13 33.58 -4.12
C TRP A 28 -9.49 33.13 -5.54
N LEU A 29 -9.57 34.04 -6.50
CA LEU A 29 -9.80 33.76 -7.92
C LEU A 29 -8.68 32.85 -8.51
N PHE A 30 -7.42 33.16 -8.19
CA PHE A 30 -6.29 32.34 -8.61
C PHE A 30 -6.39 30.91 -8.02
N GLY A 31 -6.70 30.80 -6.73
CA GLY A 31 -6.91 29.50 -6.07
C GLY A 31 -8.07 28.71 -6.69
N ALA A 32 -9.20 29.36 -6.95
CA ALA A 32 -10.36 28.74 -7.59
C ALA A 32 -10.04 28.29 -9.02
N GLY A 33 -9.36 29.13 -9.80
CA GLY A 33 -8.92 28.80 -11.17
C GLY A 33 -7.96 27.61 -11.21
N THR A 34 -6.99 27.58 -10.30
CA THR A 34 -6.05 26.44 -10.16
C THR A 34 -6.78 25.16 -9.78
N SER A 35 -7.72 25.23 -8.84
CA SER A 35 -8.51 24.06 -8.43
C SER A 35 -9.39 23.54 -9.58
N CYS A 36 -10.03 24.42 -10.33
CA CYS A 36 -10.82 24.07 -11.50
C CYS A 36 -9.95 23.43 -12.59
N PHE A 37 -8.78 23.99 -12.87
CA PHE A 37 -7.82 23.41 -13.81
C PHE A 37 -7.38 22.00 -13.39
N MET A 38 -7.01 21.81 -12.13
CA MET A 38 -6.60 20.49 -11.60
C MET A 38 -7.75 19.49 -11.67
N PHE A 39 -8.98 19.91 -11.40
CA PHE A 39 -10.15 19.07 -11.58
C PHE A 39 -10.32 18.61 -13.04
N LEU A 40 -10.21 19.52 -13.99
CA LEU A 40 -10.30 19.22 -15.42
C LEU A 40 -9.17 18.28 -15.88
N VAL A 41 -7.94 18.51 -15.41
CA VAL A 41 -6.81 17.59 -15.65
C VAL A 41 -7.14 16.19 -15.12
N GLY A 42 -7.67 16.08 -13.90
CA GLY A 42 -8.10 14.81 -13.31
C GLY A 42 -9.16 14.10 -14.17
N VAL A 43 -10.16 14.82 -14.66
CA VAL A 43 -11.20 14.25 -15.55
C VAL A 43 -10.61 13.71 -16.85
N VAL A 44 -9.70 14.48 -17.48
CA VAL A 44 -9.04 14.06 -18.73
C VAL A 44 -8.16 12.83 -18.51
N LEU A 45 -7.34 12.83 -17.45
CA LEU A 45 -6.47 11.70 -17.12
C LEU A 45 -7.28 10.44 -16.78
N THR A 46 -8.36 10.59 -16.01
CA THR A 46 -9.25 9.45 -15.68
C THR A 46 -9.91 8.90 -16.93
N GLY A 47 -10.38 9.76 -17.83
CA GLY A 47 -10.96 9.33 -19.11
C GLY A 47 -9.95 8.63 -20.04
N HIS A 48 -8.68 9.05 -20.01
CA HIS A 48 -7.61 8.39 -20.75
C HIS A 48 -7.27 7.02 -20.15
N ALA A 49 -7.04 6.99 -18.84
CA ALA A 49 -6.75 5.75 -18.11
C ALA A 49 -7.89 4.72 -18.26
N TRP A 50 -9.15 5.17 -18.27
CA TRP A 50 -10.29 4.30 -18.50
C TRP A 50 -10.23 3.63 -19.87
N LYS A 51 -9.97 4.40 -20.95
CA LYS A 51 -9.83 3.88 -22.31
C LYS A 51 -8.65 2.93 -22.47
N GLU A 52 -7.59 3.11 -21.68
CA GLU A 52 -6.46 2.19 -21.70
C GLU A 52 -6.80 0.80 -21.14
N VAL A 53 -7.75 0.71 -20.22
CA VAL A 53 -8.16 -0.57 -19.62
C VAL A 53 -9.31 -1.20 -20.38
N GLU A 54 -10.24 -0.38 -20.86
CA GLU A 54 -11.45 -0.84 -21.57
C GLU A 54 -11.08 -1.54 -22.89
N MET A 55 -11.66 -2.71 -23.11
CA MET A 55 -11.54 -3.46 -24.35
C MET A 55 -12.77 -4.35 -24.53
N ASP A 56 -13.38 -4.29 -25.70
CA ASP A 56 -14.45 -5.20 -26.10
C ASP A 56 -13.86 -6.58 -26.45
N TRP A 57 -13.99 -7.51 -25.53
CA TRP A 57 -13.52 -8.88 -25.74
C TRP A 57 -14.52 -9.68 -26.57
N SER A 58 -14.01 -10.54 -27.47
CA SER A 58 -14.87 -11.41 -28.27
C SER A 58 -15.69 -12.35 -27.35
N PRO A 59 -16.99 -12.47 -27.56
CA PRO A 59 -17.84 -13.40 -26.81
C PRO A 59 -17.54 -14.87 -27.15
N ALA A 60 -16.81 -15.15 -28.23
CA ALA A 60 -16.39 -16.49 -28.64
C ALA A 60 -15.07 -16.89 -28.00
N LYS A 61 -14.88 -18.19 -27.76
CA LYS A 61 -13.58 -18.74 -27.34
C LYS A 61 -12.55 -18.58 -28.44
N GLN A 62 -11.55 -17.76 -28.22
CA GLN A 62 -10.45 -17.54 -29.16
C GLN A 62 -9.12 -18.00 -28.57
N VAL A 63 -8.12 -18.16 -29.43
CA VAL A 63 -6.75 -18.47 -29.03
C VAL A 63 -6.01 -17.15 -28.85
N TYR A 64 -5.45 -16.97 -27.67
CA TYR A 64 -4.66 -15.80 -27.31
C TYR A 64 -3.23 -16.20 -27.03
N LYS A 65 -2.30 -15.36 -27.45
CA LYS A 65 -0.90 -15.37 -27.02
C LYS A 65 -0.76 -14.37 -25.88
N GLY A 66 -0.30 -14.82 -24.74
CA GLY A 66 -0.11 -13.96 -23.57
C GLY A 66 1.25 -14.13 -22.95
N VAL A 67 1.70 -13.12 -22.20
CA VAL A 67 2.96 -13.09 -21.49
C VAL A 67 2.68 -12.89 -20.01
N LEU A 68 3.25 -13.74 -19.17
CA LEU A 68 3.10 -13.66 -17.71
C LEU A 68 3.79 -12.39 -17.19
N VAL A 69 3.02 -11.51 -16.56
CA VAL A 69 3.51 -10.23 -16.04
C VAL A 69 4.02 -10.34 -14.62
N GLU A 70 3.39 -11.19 -13.79
CA GLU A 70 3.69 -11.34 -12.37
C GLU A 70 3.78 -12.82 -11.99
N SER A 71 4.41 -13.12 -10.84
CA SER A 71 4.48 -14.48 -10.32
C SER A 71 3.08 -15.02 -10.01
N LEU A 72 2.92 -16.33 -10.12
CA LEU A 72 1.68 -17.03 -9.83
C LEU A 72 1.27 -16.84 -8.38
N VAL A 73 -0.03 -16.66 -8.16
CA VAL A 73 -0.62 -16.64 -6.82
C VAL A 73 -1.46 -17.90 -6.65
N GLU A 74 -1.12 -18.69 -5.65
CA GLU A 74 -1.85 -19.90 -5.35
C GLU A 74 -3.22 -19.58 -4.73
N LYS A 75 -4.27 -20.15 -5.31
CA LYS A 75 -5.65 -20.12 -4.80
C LYS A 75 -6.08 -21.56 -4.42
N PRO A 76 -7.16 -21.75 -3.67
CA PRO A 76 -7.55 -23.08 -3.24
C PRO A 76 -7.68 -24.12 -4.38
N LYS A 77 -8.22 -23.74 -5.54
CA LYS A 77 -8.48 -24.63 -6.67
C LYS A 77 -7.64 -24.35 -7.91
N THR A 78 -7.04 -23.16 -8.04
CA THR A 78 -6.38 -22.70 -9.26
C THR A 78 -5.14 -21.89 -8.93
N PHE A 79 -4.28 -21.67 -9.94
CA PHE A 79 -3.30 -20.59 -9.91
C PHE A 79 -3.89 -19.36 -10.58
N GLN A 80 -3.84 -18.23 -9.90
CA GLN A 80 -4.19 -16.93 -10.44
C GLN A 80 -2.93 -16.29 -11.01
N CYS A 81 -2.99 -15.81 -12.26
CA CYS A 81 -1.87 -15.13 -12.90
C CYS A 81 -2.35 -13.92 -13.70
N ARG A 82 -1.49 -12.90 -13.77
CA ARG A 82 -1.68 -11.69 -14.55
C ARG A 82 -0.93 -11.85 -15.86
N VAL A 83 -1.66 -11.79 -16.97
CA VAL A 83 -1.12 -12.05 -18.30
C VAL A 83 -1.42 -10.87 -19.20
N ARG A 84 -0.41 -10.40 -19.94
CA ARG A 84 -0.59 -9.38 -20.98
C ARG A 84 -0.87 -10.06 -22.31
N THR A 85 -2.05 -9.79 -22.86
CA THR A 85 -2.49 -10.27 -24.17
C THR A 85 -3.15 -9.14 -24.94
N SER A 86 -2.91 -9.06 -26.25
CA SER A 86 -3.45 -8.00 -27.13
C SER A 86 -3.19 -6.56 -26.60
N GLY A 87 -2.06 -6.36 -25.91
CA GLY A 87 -1.69 -5.06 -25.33
C GLY A 87 -2.40 -4.73 -24.01
N LYS A 88 -3.30 -5.57 -23.52
CA LYS A 88 -4.06 -5.40 -22.27
C LYS A 88 -3.67 -6.45 -21.23
N GLU A 89 -3.92 -6.14 -19.96
CA GLU A 89 -3.69 -7.09 -18.87
C GLU A 89 -4.99 -7.79 -18.49
N VAL A 90 -4.92 -9.11 -18.39
CA VAL A 90 -6.04 -10.01 -18.11
C VAL A 90 -5.68 -10.92 -16.95
N LEU A 91 -6.64 -11.22 -16.11
CA LEU A 91 -6.49 -12.13 -15.00
C LEU A 91 -6.87 -13.55 -15.43
N LEU A 92 -5.90 -14.46 -15.51
CA LEU A 92 -6.15 -15.85 -15.85
C LEU A 92 -6.16 -16.73 -14.60
N TYR A 93 -7.06 -17.70 -14.59
CA TYR A 93 -7.11 -18.78 -13.62
C TYR A 93 -6.72 -20.08 -14.31
N LEU A 94 -5.53 -20.60 -13.98
CA LEU A 94 -4.96 -21.85 -14.51
C LEU A 94 -5.18 -23.01 -13.53
N PRO A 95 -5.27 -24.24 -14.02
CA PRO A 95 -5.33 -25.42 -13.15
C PRO A 95 -4.02 -25.60 -12.39
N LYS A 96 -4.06 -26.36 -11.28
CA LYS A 96 -2.87 -26.75 -10.52
C LYS A 96 -2.23 -27.98 -11.15
N ASP A 97 -1.47 -27.79 -12.22
CA ASP A 97 -0.70 -28.83 -12.90
C ASP A 97 0.81 -28.52 -12.88
N SER A 98 1.62 -29.49 -13.27
CA SER A 98 3.09 -29.36 -13.29
C SER A 98 3.56 -28.28 -14.28
N LEU A 99 2.80 -28.05 -15.35
CA LEU A 99 3.10 -27.03 -16.34
C LEU A 99 2.89 -25.62 -15.78
N SER A 100 1.79 -25.39 -15.06
CA SER A 100 1.53 -24.06 -14.45
C SER A 100 2.60 -23.72 -13.41
N VAL A 101 3.04 -24.66 -12.58
CA VAL A 101 4.13 -24.42 -11.61
C VAL A 101 5.45 -24.03 -12.29
N SER A 102 5.68 -24.48 -13.53
CA SER A 102 6.90 -24.17 -14.30
C SER A 102 6.89 -22.78 -14.96
N LEU A 103 5.77 -22.05 -14.90
CA LEU A 103 5.66 -20.71 -15.46
C LEU A 103 6.41 -19.69 -14.61
N LYS A 104 7.23 -18.87 -15.27
CA LYS A 104 7.98 -17.78 -14.64
C LYS A 104 7.57 -16.43 -15.25
N PRO A 105 7.72 -15.31 -14.53
CA PRO A 105 7.51 -13.99 -15.10
C PRO A 105 8.28 -13.79 -16.41
N GLY A 106 7.60 -13.27 -17.43
CA GLY A 106 8.11 -13.13 -18.79
C GLY A 106 7.94 -14.36 -19.68
N GLY A 107 7.45 -15.48 -19.15
CA GLY A 107 7.14 -16.68 -19.93
C GLY A 107 5.92 -16.47 -20.80
N GLU A 108 5.99 -16.97 -22.04
CA GLU A 108 4.87 -16.93 -22.97
C GLU A 108 3.97 -18.16 -22.82
N LEU A 109 2.68 -17.94 -22.97
CA LEU A 109 1.69 -18.99 -22.98
C LEU A 109 0.67 -18.76 -24.12
N LEU A 110 0.25 -19.84 -24.73
CA LEU A 110 -0.88 -19.87 -25.65
C LEU A 110 -2.06 -20.52 -24.93
N PHE A 111 -3.21 -19.86 -24.94
CA PHE A 111 -4.40 -20.36 -24.28
C PHE A 111 -5.64 -20.07 -25.11
N ARG A 112 -6.62 -20.96 -25.03
CA ARG A 112 -7.93 -20.78 -25.66
C ARG A 112 -8.95 -20.54 -24.57
N ALA A 113 -9.50 -19.33 -24.53
CA ALA A 113 -10.50 -18.96 -23.55
C ALA A 113 -11.49 -17.95 -24.12
N ARG A 114 -12.60 -17.79 -23.41
CA ARG A 114 -13.45 -16.61 -23.49
C ARG A 114 -13.00 -15.67 -22.38
N ILE A 115 -12.59 -14.46 -22.73
CA ILE A 115 -12.27 -13.42 -21.75
C ILE A 115 -13.58 -12.71 -21.44
N GLU A 116 -13.97 -12.73 -20.18
CA GLU A 116 -15.15 -12.04 -19.69
C GLU A 116 -14.77 -10.66 -19.17
N GLU A 117 -15.57 -9.67 -19.49
CA GLU A 117 -15.42 -8.34 -18.95
C GLU A 117 -15.56 -8.36 -17.44
N ASN A 118 -14.80 -7.51 -16.77
CA ASN A 118 -14.86 -7.44 -15.32
C ASN A 118 -16.10 -6.70 -14.85
N TYR A 119 -17.03 -7.39 -14.20
CA TYR A 119 -18.14 -6.74 -13.50
C TYR A 119 -17.67 -6.00 -12.24
N ALA A 120 -16.52 -6.37 -11.67
CA ALA A 120 -15.96 -5.77 -10.49
C ALA A 120 -15.10 -4.55 -10.84
N ARG A 121 -15.58 -3.35 -10.56
CA ARG A 121 -14.89 -2.08 -10.87
C ARG A 121 -13.47 -1.99 -10.29
N TYR A 122 -13.19 -2.63 -9.17
CA TYR A 122 -11.85 -2.62 -8.56
C TYR A 122 -10.78 -3.25 -9.46
N LEU A 123 -11.15 -4.21 -10.32
CA LEU A 123 -10.20 -4.81 -11.28
C LEU A 123 -9.79 -3.82 -12.38
N TYR A 124 -10.70 -2.95 -12.81
CA TYR A 124 -10.36 -1.86 -13.74
C TYR A 124 -9.39 -0.87 -13.10
N TYR A 125 -9.54 -0.58 -11.81
CA TYR A 125 -8.61 0.30 -11.10
C TYR A 125 -7.21 -0.30 -11.00
N ASP A 126 -7.10 -1.64 -11.00
CA ASP A 126 -5.84 -2.38 -11.05
C ASP A 126 -5.29 -2.56 -12.48
N GLY A 127 -5.94 -1.99 -13.49
CA GLY A 127 -5.53 -2.08 -14.89
C GLY A 127 -5.85 -3.41 -15.57
N ILE A 128 -6.76 -4.21 -15.00
CA ILE A 128 -7.18 -5.50 -15.54
C ILE A 128 -8.42 -5.32 -16.40
N SER A 129 -8.33 -5.65 -17.70
CA SER A 129 -9.42 -5.46 -18.65
C SER A 129 -10.39 -6.63 -18.74
N GLY A 130 -10.04 -7.80 -18.23
CA GLY A 130 -10.90 -8.97 -18.25
C GLY A 130 -10.38 -10.12 -17.40
N THR A 131 -11.25 -11.13 -17.23
CA THR A 131 -10.92 -12.37 -16.51
C THR A 131 -11.24 -13.58 -17.35
N ALA A 132 -10.43 -14.65 -17.24
CA ALA A 132 -10.71 -15.90 -17.91
C ALA A 132 -10.28 -17.13 -17.11
N TYR A 133 -11.09 -18.19 -17.21
CA TYR A 133 -10.75 -19.52 -16.72
C TYR A 133 -10.24 -20.39 -17.86
N VAL A 134 -9.09 -21.01 -17.66
CA VAL A 134 -8.44 -21.84 -18.68
C VAL A 134 -8.31 -23.28 -18.16
N PRO A 135 -9.01 -24.24 -18.74
CA PRO A 135 -8.86 -25.67 -18.39
C PRO A 135 -7.50 -26.23 -18.79
N ALA A 136 -7.08 -27.34 -18.15
CA ALA A 136 -5.77 -27.95 -18.35
C ALA A 136 -5.42 -28.28 -19.81
N ASN A 137 -6.40 -28.69 -20.59
CA ASN A 137 -6.17 -29.20 -21.96
C ASN A 137 -6.17 -28.13 -23.05
N VAL A 138 -6.35 -26.86 -22.72
CA VAL A 138 -6.54 -25.77 -23.71
C VAL A 138 -5.50 -24.67 -23.59
N TRP A 139 -4.38 -24.95 -22.92
CA TRP A 139 -3.26 -24.03 -22.85
C TRP A 139 -1.92 -24.76 -22.99
N LYS A 140 -0.93 -24.05 -23.47
CA LYS A 140 0.46 -24.56 -23.61
C LYS A 140 1.43 -23.46 -23.24
N LYS A 141 2.52 -23.85 -22.56
CA LYS A 141 3.68 -22.98 -22.38
C LYS A 141 4.47 -22.95 -23.70
N THR A 142 4.86 -21.77 -24.13
CA THR A 142 5.75 -21.57 -25.28
C THR A 142 7.19 -21.49 -24.75
N GLU A 143 8.15 -22.00 -25.48
CA GLU A 143 9.58 -21.96 -25.10
C GLU A 143 10.18 -20.54 -25.23
N SER A 144 9.51 -19.63 -25.95
CA SER A 144 9.98 -18.27 -26.11
C SER A 144 9.71 -17.42 -24.86
N GLU A 145 10.70 -16.63 -24.46
CA GLU A 145 10.58 -15.61 -23.42
C GLU A 145 10.51 -14.24 -24.09
N SER A 146 9.34 -13.62 -24.10
CA SER A 146 9.08 -12.41 -24.90
C SER A 146 9.33 -11.09 -24.16
N LEU A 147 9.24 -11.08 -22.82
CA LEU A 147 9.49 -9.88 -22.04
C LEU A 147 10.87 -9.93 -21.36
N ASN A 148 11.83 -9.23 -21.94
CA ASN A 148 13.13 -8.98 -21.31
C ASN A 148 13.17 -7.58 -20.65
N ASP A 149 12.02 -7.16 -20.11
CA ASP A 149 11.84 -5.92 -19.40
C ASP A 149 12.57 -5.90 -18.05
N TRP A 150 12.97 -4.72 -17.59
CA TRP A 150 13.57 -4.53 -16.25
C TRP A 150 12.69 -5.09 -15.14
N LYS A 151 11.35 -4.93 -15.23
CA LYS A 151 10.39 -5.51 -14.29
C LYS A 151 10.50 -7.03 -14.23
N THR A 152 10.50 -7.70 -15.36
CA THR A 152 10.62 -9.17 -15.45
C THR A 152 11.94 -9.67 -14.90
N ARG A 153 13.07 -8.99 -15.23
CA ARG A 153 14.38 -9.34 -14.67
C ARG A 153 14.40 -9.22 -13.15
N ALA A 154 13.85 -8.14 -12.62
CA ALA A 154 13.78 -7.89 -11.19
C ALA A 154 12.92 -8.95 -10.46
N LEU A 155 11.77 -9.35 -11.03
CA LEU A 155 10.95 -10.42 -10.49
C LEU A 155 11.66 -11.79 -10.50
N ARG A 156 12.48 -12.07 -11.51
CA ARG A 156 13.33 -13.28 -11.52
C ARG A 156 14.40 -13.23 -10.43
N VAL A 157 14.98 -12.07 -10.14
CA VAL A 157 15.88 -11.89 -8.99
C VAL A 157 15.14 -12.18 -7.67
N ARG A 158 13.91 -11.72 -7.54
CA ARG A 158 13.06 -12.03 -6.38
C ARG A 158 12.86 -13.53 -6.20
N GLU A 159 12.47 -14.24 -7.26
CA GLU A 159 12.28 -15.70 -7.22
C GLU A 159 13.58 -16.44 -6.90
N TRP A 160 14.69 -15.98 -7.47
CA TRP A 160 16.02 -16.52 -7.16
C TRP A 160 16.37 -16.33 -5.68
N LEU A 161 16.11 -15.15 -5.09
CA LEU A 161 16.33 -14.88 -3.67
C LEU A 161 15.46 -15.77 -2.77
N ILE A 162 14.19 -15.99 -3.11
CA ILE A 162 13.30 -16.90 -2.36
C ILE A 162 13.85 -18.32 -2.40
N GLY A 163 14.30 -18.78 -3.56
CA GLY A 163 14.97 -20.08 -3.70
C GLY A 163 16.25 -20.19 -2.85
N LYS A 164 17.01 -19.09 -2.76
CA LYS A 164 18.21 -19.01 -1.92
C LYS A 164 17.88 -19.04 -0.43
N TYR A 165 16.85 -18.32 0.03
CA TYR A 165 16.41 -18.38 1.44
C TYR A 165 16.13 -19.83 1.88
N ARG A 166 15.47 -20.62 1.01
CA ARG A 166 15.21 -22.05 1.26
C ARG A 166 16.51 -22.85 1.35
N GLN A 167 17.48 -22.59 0.47
CA GLN A 167 18.79 -23.27 0.48
C GLN A 167 19.64 -22.88 1.70
N TRP A 168 19.49 -21.65 2.21
CA TRP A 168 20.26 -21.14 3.35
C TRP A 168 19.68 -21.53 4.72
N GLY A 169 18.70 -22.42 4.74
CA GLY A 169 18.18 -23.01 5.98
C GLY A 169 17.06 -22.20 6.65
N ILE A 170 16.39 -21.32 5.91
CA ILE A 170 15.16 -20.71 6.41
C ILE A 170 14.06 -21.78 6.50
N GLY A 171 13.39 -21.84 7.65
CA GLY A 171 12.36 -22.83 7.97
C GLY A 171 11.14 -22.72 7.05
N LYS A 172 10.40 -23.83 6.93
CA LYS A 172 9.21 -23.90 6.05
C LYS A 172 8.08 -22.97 6.50
N GLU A 173 7.95 -22.73 7.80
CA GLU A 173 6.93 -21.85 8.38
C GLU A 173 7.36 -20.38 8.38
N GLU A 174 8.68 -20.13 8.46
CA GLU A 174 9.26 -18.80 8.47
C GLU A 174 9.44 -18.23 7.06
N LEU A 175 9.71 -19.07 6.07
CA LEU A 175 10.00 -18.66 4.69
C LEU A 175 8.88 -17.81 4.06
N PRO A 176 7.59 -18.15 4.18
CA PRO A 176 6.50 -17.34 3.62
C PRO A 176 6.44 -15.94 4.23
N VAL A 177 6.61 -15.83 5.55
CA VAL A 177 6.58 -14.56 6.26
C VAL A 177 7.81 -13.73 5.95
N LEU A 178 9.01 -14.33 5.98
CA LEU A 178 10.25 -13.65 5.60
C LEU A 178 10.17 -13.12 4.15
N SER A 179 9.68 -13.93 3.21
CA SER A 179 9.53 -13.55 1.80
C SER A 179 8.52 -12.41 1.62
N ALA A 180 7.44 -12.41 2.40
CA ALA A 180 6.47 -11.31 2.39
C ALA A 180 7.06 -10.01 2.95
N LEU A 181 7.79 -10.07 4.08
CA LEU A 181 8.38 -8.92 4.75
C LEU A 181 9.54 -8.29 3.96
N THR A 182 10.34 -9.10 3.26
CA THR A 182 11.58 -8.63 2.61
C THR A 182 11.45 -8.43 1.11
N LEU A 183 10.66 -9.27 0.44
CA LEU A 183 10.53 -9.32 -1.02
C LEU A 183 9.11 -9.06 -1.53
N GLY A 184 8.14 -8.85 -0.64
CA GLY A 184 6.73 -8.61 -1.01
C GLY A 184 6.00 -9.83 -1.57
N TYR A 185 6.61 -11.01 -1.52
CA TYR A 185 6.01 -12.22 -2.06
C TYR A 185 5.07 -12.87 -1.06
N LYS A 186 3.77 -12.89 -1.40
CA LYS A 186 2.69 -13.40 -0.54
C LYS A 186 2.11 -14.73 -1.02
N GLY A 187 2.67 -15.29 -2.10
CA GLY A 187 2.13 -16.50 -2.74
C GLY A 187 2.06 -17.71 -1.80
N ASP A 188 3.10 -17.91 -1.00
CA ASP A 188 3.25 -19.07 -0.11
C ASP A 188 2.61 -18.84 1.28
N LEU A 189 2.04 -17.65 1.56
CA LEU A 189 1.39 -17.38 2.84
C LEU A 189 0.10 -18.21 3.00
N GLY A 190 0.05 -19.06 4.01
CA GLY A 190 -1.13 -19.81 4.39
C GLY A 190 -2.30 -18.90 4.81
N LYS A 191 -3.53 -19.42 4.69
CA LYS A 191 -4.72 -18.70 5.14
C LYS A 191 -4.67 -18.47 6.65
N GLU A 192 -4.28 -19.46 7.42
CA GLU A 192 -4.19 -19.39 8.89
C GLU A 192 -3.25 -18.27 9.34
N THR A 193 -2.06 -18.19 8.74
CA THR A 193 -1.10 -17.10 9.03
C THR A 193 -1.69 -15.72 8.70
N ARG A 194 -2.34 -15.59 7.53
CA ARG A 194 -2.97 -14.31 7.14
C ARG A 194 -4.08 -13.91 8.11
N ASP A 195 -4.90 -14.87 8.52
CA ASP A 195 -6.01 -14.64 9.45
C ASP A 195 -5.47 -14.26 10.85
N ALA A 196 -4.44 -14.96 11.36
CA ALA A 196 -3.79 -14.63 12.64
C ALA A 196 -3.22 -13.20 12.65
N TYR A 197 -2.49 -12.81 11.60
CA TYR A 197 -1.95 -11.46 11.46
C TYR A 197 -3.04 -10.39 11.31
N SER A 198 -4.17 -10.73 10.66
CA SER A 198 -5.31 -9.84 10.52
C SER A 198 -6.01 -9.60 11.85
N VAL A 199 -6.29 -10.68 12.58
CA VAL A 199 -6.91 -10.63 13.92
C VAL A 199 -6.01 -9.90 14.92
N ALA A 200 -4.70 -10.15 14.87
CA ALA A 200 -3.72 -9.45 15.69
C ALA A 200 -3.53 -7.96 15.32
N GLY A 201 -4.10 -7.49 14.21
CA GLY A 201 -4.03 -6.09 13.76
C GLY A 201 -2.73 -5.69 13.06
N ILE A 202 -1.91 -6.66 12.67
CA ILE A 202 -0.63 -6.45 11.97
C ILE A 202 -0.62 -7.00 10.54
N ALA A 203 -1.80 -7.19 9.91
CA ALA A 203 -1.89 -7.58 8.51
C ALA A 203 -1.10 -6.65 7.56
N HIS A 204 -1.02 -5.35 7.90
CA HIS A 204 -0.27 -4.35 7.16
C HIS A 204 1.25 -4.59 7.17
N VAL A 205 1.78 -5.39 8.11
CA VAL A 205 3.18 -5.79 8.19
C VAL A 205 3.51 -6.82 7.12
N LEU A 206 2.60 -7.77 6.82
CA LEU A 206 2.75 -8.75 5.73
C LEU A 206 2.67 -8.09 4.34
N ALA A 207 2.06 -6.92 4.24
CA ALA A 207 2.15 -6.10 3.05
C ALA A 207 3.38 -5.18 3.18
N LEU A 208 4.28 -5.22 2.20
CA LEU A 208 5.39 -4.28 2.17
C LEU A 208 4.87 -2.85 2.30
N SER A 209 5.21 -2.21 3.40
CA SER A 209 4.67 -0.92 3.81
C SER A 209 5.74 0.18 3.78
N GLY A 210 5.31 1.42 3.98
CA GLY A 210 6.21 2.56 4.13
C GLY A 210 7.24 2.38 5.25
N MET A 211 6.92 1.61 6.30
CA MET A 211 7.86 1.29 7.37
C MET A 211 9.06 0.50 6.84
N HIS A 212 8.84 -0.52 6.01
CA HIS A 212 9.91 -1.34 5.42
C HIS A 212 10.86 -0.51 4.56
N ILE A 213 10.30 0.35 3.69
CA ILE A 213 11.08 1.25 2.85
C ILE A 213 11.83 2.28 3.71
N GLY A 214 11.19 2.79 4.77
CA GLY A 214 11.82 3.70 5.73
C GLY A 214 13.01 3.05 6.45
N ILE A 215 12.92 1.78 6.82
CA ILE A 215 14.02 1.01 7.45
C ILE A 215 15.18 0.85 6.46
N ILE A 216 14.89 0.51 5.19
CA ILE A 216 15.90 0.38 4.14
C ILE A 216 16.52 1.74 3.82
N TRP A 217 15.71 2.80 3.69
CA TRP A 217 16.20 4.16 3.51
C TRP A 217 17.11 4.59 4.66
N PHE A 218 16.75 4.28 5.90
CA PHE A 218 17.58 4.58 7.07
C PHE A 218 18.92 3.86 7.01
N LEU A 219 18.98 2.61 6.56
CA LEU A 219 20.20 1.86 6.33
C LEU A 219 21.06 2.50 5.23
N LEU A 220 20.44 2.89 4.13
CA LEU A 220 21.13 3.44 2.95
C LEU A 220 21.55 4.91 3.11
N ARG A 221 20.96 5.67 4.03
CA ARG A 221 21.21 7.12 4.19
C ARG A 221 22.67 7.50 4.52
N TRP A 222 23.46 6.51 4.92
CA TRP A 222 24.90 6.69 5.13
C TRP A 222 25.71 6.74 3.84
N LEU A 223 25.12 6.31 2.72
CA LEU A 223 25.72 6.40 1.41
C LEU A 223 25.74 7.86 0.95
N LYS A 224 26.88 8.28 0.38
CA LYS A 224 27.07 9.64 -0.12
C LYS A 224 26.50 9.81 -1.54
N GLY A 225 26.18 11.05 -1.92
CA GLY A 225 26.01 11.45 -3.32
C GLY A 225 24.72 10.98 -4.01
N GLY A 226 23.59 10.88 -3.31
CA GLY A 226 22.32 10.60 -3.96
C GLY A 226 22.11 9.16 -4.45
N LEU A 227 23.06 8.23 -4.15
CA LEU A 227 22.94 6.80 -4.47
C LEU A 227 21.75 6.12 -3.78
N VAL A 228 21.21 6.71 -2.74
CA VAL A 228 20.05 6.20 -2.01
C VAL A 228 18.83 6.10 -2.90
N ILE A 229 18.58 7.09 -3.77
CA ILE A 229 17.42 7.13 -4.66
C ILE A 229 17.42 5.96 -5.66
N PRO A 230 18.47 5.73 -6.47
CA PRO A 230 18.49 4.60 -7.41
C PRO A 230 18.44 3.25 -6.70
N LEU A 231 19.02 3.11 -5.49
CA LEU A 231 18.93 1.86 -4.73
C LEU A 231 17.53 1.58 -4.21
N LEU A 232 16.80 2.60 -3.76
CA LEU A 232 15.38 2.46 -3.36
C LEU A 232 14.51 2.05 -4.56
N TRP A 233 14.74 2.64 -5.74
CA TRP A 233 14.02 2.24 -6.94
C TRP A 233 14.41 0.82 -7.39
N ALA A 234 15.70 0.44 -7.33
CA ALA A 234 16.13 -0.93 -7.63
C ALA A 234 15.42 -1.95 -6.70
N PHE A 235 15.32 -1.64 -5.40
CA PHE A 235 14.56 -2.45 -4.47
C PHE A 235 13.07 -2.51 -4.84
N ALA A 236 12.44 -1.38 -5.20
CA ALA A 236 11.05 -1.34 -5.64
C ALA A 236 10.80 -2.23 -6.88
N PHE A 237 11.74 -2.27 -7.83
CA PHE A 237 11.66 -3.18 -8.98
C PHE A 237 11.74 -4.66 -8.55
N VAL A 238 12.63 -5.01 -7.65
CA VAL A 238 12.77 -6.40 -7.14
C VAL A 238 11.49 -6.87 -6.46
N VAL A 239 10.84 -5.98 -5.72
CA VAL A 239 9.59 -6.28 -5.02
C VAL A 239 8.38 -6.35 -5.97
N GLY A 240 8.50 -5.81 -7.19
CA GLY A 240 7.46 -5.87 -8.23
C GLY A 240 6.66 -4.60 -8.40
N LEU A 241 7.13 -3.45 -7.89
CA LEU A 241 6.48 -2.14 -8.00
C LEU A 241 5.06 -2.13 -7.39
N GLU A 242 4.86 -2.84 -6.27
CA GLU A 242 3.58 -2.76 -5.54
C GLU A 242 3.23 -1.29 -5.25
N PRO A 243 1.96 -0.86 -5.38
CA PRO A 243 1.57 0.55 -5.18
C PRO A 243 1.99 1.10 -3.80
N SER A 244 1.97 0.27 -2.75
CA SER A 244 2.42 0.63 -1.41
C SER A 244 3.91 0.97 -1.35
N VAL A 245 4.74 0.19 -2.05
CA VAL A 245 6.20 0.38 -2.14
C VAL A 245 6.53 1.63 -2.94
N VAL A 246 5.90 1.81 -4.10
CA VAL A 246 6.10 2.99 -4.95
C VAL A 246 5.81 4.28 -4.18
N ARG A 247 4.69 4.32 -3.43
CA ARG A 247 4.37 5.47 -2.55
C ARG A 247 5.48 5.78 -1.57
N ALA A 248 5.94 4.74 -0.87
CA ALA A 248 6.98 4.90 0.15
C ALA A 248 8.32 5.34 -0.47
N VAL A 249 8.68 4.78 -1.62
CA VAL A 249 9.91 5.17 -2.34
C VAL A 249 9.82 6.61 -2.82
N VAL A 250 8.67 7.06 -3.37
CA VAL A 250 8.47 8.47 -3.75
C VAL A 250 8.59 9.40 -2.54
N MET A 251 7.99 9.04 -1.40
CA MET A 251 8.11 9.83 -0.16
C MET A 251 9.56 9.88 0.33
N CYS A 252 10.26 8.74 0.37
CA CYS A 252 11.66 8.67 0.77
C CYS A 252 12.57 9.43 -0.21
N MET A 253 12.29 9.38 -1.52
CA MET A 253 13.00 10.15 -2.53
C MET A 253 12.85 11.66 -2.29
N LEU A 254 11.63 12.13 -2.00
CA LEU A 254 11.39 13.54 -1.67
C LEU A 254 12.11 13.95 -0.38
N MET A 255 12.15 13.06 0.63
CA MET A 255 12.89 13.29 1.88
C MET A 255 14.41 13.36 1.60
N GLU A 256 14.93 12.50 0.73
CA GLU A 256 16.34 12.48 0.37
C GLU A 256 16.72 13.74 -0.45
N LEU A 257 15.90 14.14 -1.42
CA LEU A 257 16.10 15.38 -2.17
C LEU A 257 16.11 16.60 -1.24
N GLY A 258 15.22 16.63 -0.27
CA GLY A 258 15.22 17.70 0.71
C GLY A 258 16.44 17.69 1.62
N ARG A 259 16.91 16.50 2.03
CA ARG A 259 18.16 16.37 2.79
C ARG A 259 19.35 16.91 2.00
N LEU A 260 19.42 16.61 0.69
CA LEU A 260 20.48 17.11 -0.21
C LEU A 260 20.39 18.64 -0.42
N SER A 261 19.20 19.22 -0.24
CA SER A 261 18.96 20.67 -0.40
C SER A 261 18.88 21.42 0.93
N ASP A 262 19.30 20.83 2.06
CA ASP A 262 19.21 21.37 3.43
C ASP A 262 17.81 21.90 3.81
N SER A 263 16.77 21.31 3.25
CA SER A 263 15.39 21.71 3.46
C SER A 263 14.65 20.81 4.45
N LYS A 264 13.74 21.39 5.27
CA LYS A 264 12.84 20.60 6.15
C LYS A 264 11.74 19.97 5.29
N VAL A 265 11.83 18.66 5.06
CA VAL A 265 11.03 17.97 4.03
C VAL A 265 9.89 17.10 4.57
N PHE A 266 9.91 16.74 5.86
CA PHE A 266 8.84 15.91 6.41
C PHE A 266 7.66 16.77 6.86
N SER A 267 6.72 17.02 5.94
CA SER A 267 5.57 17.89 6.17
C SER A 267 4.34 17.45 5.37
N MET A 268 3.19 18.03 5.67
CA MET A 268 1.97 17.86 4.86
C MET A 268 2.18 18.25 3.40
N ASN A 269 3.05 19.23 3.12
CA ASN A 269 3.37 19.61 1.73
C ASN A 269 4.05 18.48 0.98
N THR A 270 5.03 17.80 1.59
CA THR A 270 5.70 16.63 0.99
C THR A 270 4.71 15.51 0.70
N LEU A 271 3.81 15.24 1.64
CA LEU A 271 2.73 14.26 1.46
C LEU A 271 1.82 14.64 0.28
N SER A 272 1.43 15.91 0.19
CA SER A 272 0.58 16.43 -0.90
C SER A 272 1.28 16.36 -2.26
N VAL A 273 2.58 16.68 -2.31
CA VAL A 273 3.40 16.56 -3.54
C VAL A 273 3.49 15.11 -3.99
N ALA A 274 3.72 14.18 -3.06
CA ALA A 274 3.73 12.74 -3.38
C ALA A 274 2.37 12.27 -3.93
N ALA A 275 1.26 12.65 -3.27
CA ALA A 275 -0.09 12.35 -3.73
C ALA A 275 -0.35 12.89 -5.13
N PHE A 276 0.03 14.14 -5.37
CA PHE A 276 -0.15 14.81 -6.65
C PHE A 276 0.56 14.06 -7.79
N PHE A 277 1.84 13.75 -7.66
CA PHE A 277 2.57 13.05 -8.71
C PHE A 277 2.06 11.63 -8.94
N MET A 278 1.65 10.94 -7.88
CA MET A 278 1.10 9.60 -8.02
C MET A 278 -0.27 9.60 -8.70
N LEU A 279 -1.15 10.55 -8.38
CA LEU A 279 -2.46 10.68 -9.02
C LEU A 279 -2.34 11.21 -10.47
N LEU A 280 -1.29 11.98 -10.76
CA LEU A 280 -0.97 12.41 -12.13
C LEU A 280 -0.53 11.20 -13.00
N TYR A 281 0.22 10.26 -12.41
CA TYR A 281 0.63 9.02 -13.06
C TYR A 281 -0.53 8.04 -13.26
N ASN A 282 -1.32 7.80 -12.21
CA ASN A 282 -2.50 6.94 -12.29
C ASN A 282 -3.63 7.48 -11.38
N PRO A 283 -4.66 8.10 -11.95
CA PRO A 283 -5.77 8.67 -11.19
C PRO A 283 -6.59 7.63 -10.43
N PHE A 284 -6.57 6.36 -10.86
CA PHE A 284 -7.27 5.28 -10.20
C PHE A 284 -6.72 4.92 -8.81
N TYR A 285 -5.49 5.33 -8.50
CA TYR A 285 -4.95 5.18 -7.15
C TYR A 285 -5.81 5.82 -6.06
N LEU A 286 -6.62 6.86 -6.42
CA LEU A 286 -7.57 7.46 -5.48
C LEU A 286 -8.58 6.43 -4.93
N PHE A 287 -8.94 5.42 -5.72
CA PHE A 287 -9.88 4.36 -5.36
C PHE A 287 -9.20 3.11 -4.78
N ASP A 288 -7.87 3.05 -4.81
CA ASP A 288 -7.09 1.98 -4.19
C ASP A 288 -7.11 2.12 -2.66
N VAL A 289 -7.61 1.08 -1.99
CA VAL A 289 -7.72 1.04 -0.52
C VAL A 289 -6.36 1.22 0.15
N GLY A 290 -5.32 0.62 -0.41
CA GLY A 290 -3.97 0.75 0.10
C GLY A 290 -3.45 2.18 -0.01
N PHE A 291 -3.74 2.89 -1.12
CA PHE A 291 -3.42 4.32 -1.28
C PHE A 291 -4.12 5.16 -0.20
N GLN A 292 -5.42 5.00 -0.05
CA GLN A 292 -6.20 5.74 0.95
C GLN A 292 -5.66 5.52 2.37
N LEU A 293 -5.51 4.26 2.78
CA LEU A 293 -5.01 3.92 4.12
C LEU A 293 -3.60 4.45 4.37
N SER A 294 -2.70 4.36 3.38
CA SER A 294 -1.32 4.83 3.53
C SER A 294 -1.24 6.35 3.69
N PHE A 295 -1.93 7.12 2.82
CA PHE A 295 -1.91 8.58 2.89
C PHE A 295 -2.61 9.11 4.13
N VAL A 296 -3.73 8.51 4.51
CA VAL A 296 -4.45 8.86 5.74
C VAL A 296 -3.62 8.51 6.98
N ALA A 297 -2.93 7.37 7.02
CA ALA A 297 -2.05 7.01 8.13
C ALA A 297 -0.94 8.06 8.32
N VAL A 298 -0.22 8.42 7.24
CA VAL A 298 0.87 9.41 7.33
C VAL A 298 0.33 10.79 7.71
N ALA A 299 -0.78 11.22 7.11
CA ALA A 299 -1.44 12.49 7.46
C ALA A 299 -1.82 12.52 8.94
N SER A 300 -2.41 11.43 9.44
CA SER A 300 -2.81 11.30 10.84
C SER A 300 -1.61 11.32 11.79
N ILE A 301 -0.52 10.63 11.45
CA ILE A 301 0.73 10.71 12.24
C ILE A 301 1.23 12.15 12.30
N LEU A 302 1.29 12.85 11.17
CA LEU A 302 1.74 14.26 11.12
C LEU A 302 0.84 15.21 11.94
N LEU A 303 -0.46 14.90 12.00
CA LEU A 303 -1.44 15.74 12.69
C LEU A 303 -1.55 15.42 14.18
N PHE A 304 -1.59 14.15 14.56
CA PHE A 304 -1.90 13.70 15.93
C PHE A 304 -0.67 13.40 16.77
N TYR A 305 0.42 12.91 16.19
CA TYR A 305 1.64 12.64 16.94
C TYR A 305 2.16 13.84 17.76
N PRO A 306 2.20 15.09 17.20
CA PRO A 306 2.64 16.25 17.98
C PRO A 306 1.71 16.62 19.14
N VAL A 307 0.48 16.11 19.14
CA VAL A 307 -0.50 16.32 20.22
C VAL A 307 -0.41 15.20 21.26
N LEU A 308 -0.23 13.94 20.81
CA LEU A 308 -0.21 12.77 21.68
C LEU A 308 1.11 12.63 22.44
N PHE A 309 2.23 12.82 21.75
CA PHE A 309 3.56 12.58 22.33
C PHE A 309 3.86 13.43 23.58
N PRO A 310 3.50 14.73 23.64
CA PRO A 310 3.72 15.57 24.83
C PRO A 310 2.80 15.28 26.01
N LEU A 311 1.77 14.40 25.87
CA LEU A 311 0.86 14.09 26.97
C LEU A 311 1.57 13.46 28.17
N PHE A 312 2.62 12.67 27.89
CA PHE A 312 3.49 12.09 28.93
C PHE A 312 4.94 12.38 28.62
N SER A 313 5.69 12.83 29.65
CA SER A 313 7.13 13.04 29.57
C SER A 313 7.84 12.02 30.44
N PHE A 314 8.61 11.14 29.84
CA PHE A 314 9.40 10.14 30.56
C PHE A 314 10.85 10.54 30.59
N LYS A 315 11.47 10.47 31.79
CA LYS A 315 12.91 10.68 31.99
C LYS A 315 13.75 9.53 31.41
N ASN A 316 13.22 8.30 31.48
CA ASN A 316 13.87 7.11 30.94
C ASN A 316 13.79 7.10 29.39
N LYS A 317 14.94 6.89 28.75
CA LYS A 317 15.05 6.82 27.25
C LYS A 317 14.19 5.69 26.66
N TRP A 318 14.19 4.53 27.31
CA TRP A 318 13.42 3.37 26.84
C TRP A 318 11.92 3.61 26.96
N ALA A 319 11.46 4.13 28.10
CA ALA A 319 10.05 4.47 28.28
C ALA A 319 9.59 5.55 27.27
N ARG A 320 10.43 6.56 27.01
CA ARG A 320 10.13 7.59 26.01
C ARG A 320 10.11 7.03 24.59
N TRP A 321 11.00 6.10 24.25
CA TRP A 321 11.00 5.42 22.95
C TRP A 321 9.74 4.54 22.76
N THR A 322 9.41 3.72 23.76
CA THR A 322 8.18 2.90 23.76
C THR A 322 6.93 3.78 23.62
N TRP A 323 6.86 4.88 24.38
CA TRP A 323 5.76 5.84 24.27
C TRP A 323 5.69 6.45 22.87
N GLY A 324 6.82 6.76 22.25
CA GLY A 324 6.88 7.23 20.87
C GLY A 324 6.26 6.26 19.88
N ILE A 325 6.57 4.97 19.98
CA ILE A 325 5.98 3.91 19.14
C ILE A 325 4.47 3.82 19.36
N LEU A 326 4.02 3.84 20.61
CA LEU A 326 2.59 3.81 20.94
C LEU A 326 1.87 5.03 20.38
N CYS A 327 2.45 6.23 20.47
CA CYS A 327 1.88 7.45 19.90
C CYS A 327 1.77 7.38 18.38
N VAL A 328 2.77 6.84 17.67
CA VAL A 328 2.72 6.64 16.22
C VAL A 328 1.60 5.66 15.86
N SER A 329 1.51 4.52 16.57
CA SER A 329 0.47 3.52 16.34
C SER A 329 -0.94 4.08 16.60
N MET A 330 -1.13 4.80 17.71
CA MET A 330 -2.40 5.45 18.01
C MET A 330 -2.76 6.53 16.99
N ALA A 331 -1.80 7.37 16.61
CA ALA A 331 -2.02 8.43 15.62
C ALA A 331 -2.42 7.86 14.25
N ALA A 332 -1.74 6.81 13.79
CA ALA A 332 -2.09 6.11 12.55
C ALA A 332 -3.50 5.52 12.63
N GLN A 333 -3.80 4.80 13.72
CA GLN A 333 -5.06 4.12 13.91
C GLN A 333 -6.26 5.08 14.00
N LEU A 334 -6.10 6.24 14.66
CA LEU A 334 -7.15 7.27 14.72
C LEU A 334 -7.62 7.70 13.34
N GLY A 335 -6.70 7.83 12.38
CA GLY A 335 -7.09 8.18 11.02
C GLY A 335 -7.55 7.00 10.19
N THR A 336 -6.92 5.84 10.32
CA THR A 336 -7.23 4.69 9.46
C THR A 336 -8.43 3.88 9.95
N ALA A 337 -8.79 3.93 11.23
CA ALA A 337 -9.86 3.13 11.80
C ALA A 337 -11.19 3.22 11.03
N PRO A 338 -11.73 4.41 10.67
CA PRO A 338 -13.00 4.48 9.96
C PRO A 338 -12.94 3.84 8.57
N LEU A 339 -11.81 3.94 7.87
CA LEU A 339 -11.63 3.28 6.57
C LEU A 339 -11.46 1.77 6.74
N VAL A 340 -10.72 1.32 7.74
CA VAL A 340 -10.55 -0.11 8.04
C VAL A 340 -11.89 -0.75 8.38
N MET A 341 -12.69 -0.11 9.22
CA MET A 341 -14.04 -0.57 9.55
C MET A 341 -14.96 -0.61 8.32
N TYR A 342 -14.86 0.39 7.44
CA TYR A 342 -15.64 0.47 6.21
C TYR A 342 -15.29 -0.63 5.20
N TYR A 343 -13.99 -0.86 4.96
CA TYR A 343 -13.56 -1.81 3.93
C TYR A 343 -13.48 -3.26 4.41
N PHE A 344 -13.14 -3.47 5.67
CA PHE A 344 -12.86 -4.81 6.22
C PHE A 344 -13.86 -5.27 7.28
N SER A 345 -14.73 -4.37 7.78
CA SER A 345 -15.75 -4.66 8.80
C SER A 345 -15.20 -5.26 10.10
N ASN A 346 -13.89 -5.25 10.30
CA ASN A 346 -13.20 -5.82 11.45
C ASN A 346 -12.24 -4.79 12.06
N PHE A 347 -12.16 -4.79 13.38
CA PHE A 347 -11.24 -3.96 14.14
C PHE A 347 -10.50 -4.81 15.18
N SER A 348 -9.18 -4.83 15.13
CA SER A 348 -8.35 -5.52 16.13
C SER A 348 -8.25 -4.70 17.41
N VAL A 349 -8.55 -5.34 18.55
CA VAL A 349 -8.51 -4.70 19.88
C VAL A 349 -7.08 -4.57 20.39
N TYR A 350 -6.30 -5.62 20.19
CA TYR A 350 -4.94 -5.73 20.74
C TYR A 350 -3.85 -5.18 19.80
N PHE A 351 -4.22 -4.40 18.79
CA PHE A 351 -3.29 -3.88 17.78
C PHE A 351 -2.08 -3.13 18.36
N LEU A 352 -2.25 -2.44 19.51
CA LEU A 352 -1.15 -1.72 20.16
C LEU A 352 -0.05 -2.66 20.70
N MET A 353 -0.46 -3.79 21.29
CA MET A 353 0.51 -4.79 21.79
C MET A 353 1.29 -5.40 20.64
N THR A 354 0.58 -5.85 19.63
CA THR A 354 1.19 -6.52 18.47
C THR A 354 2.05 -5.57 17.66
N ASN A 355 1.61 -4.31 17.48
CA ASN A 355 2.43 -3.28 16.81
C ASN A 355 3.70 -2.95 17.58
N LEU A 356 3.67 -2.97 18.91
CA LEU A 356 4.87 -2.77 19.72
C LEU A 356 5.90 -3.88 19.46
N VAL A 357 5.46 -5.14 19.44
CA VAL A 357 6.34 -6.29 19.13
C VAL A 357 6.83 -6.21 17.68
N ALA A 358 5.93 -6.00 16.73
CA ALA A 358 6.28 -5.92 15.32
C ALA A 358 7.25 -4.78 15.02
N SER A 359 7.07 -3.60 15.63
CA SER A 359 7.96 -2.45 15.41
C SER A 359 9.39 -2.66 15.94
N VAL A 360 9.59 -3.63 16.85
CA VAL A 360 10.91 -4.06 17.28
C VAL A 360 11.47 -5.15 16.37
N LEU A 361 10.70 -6.21 16.10
CA LEU A 361 11.20 -7.39 15.39
C LEU A 361 11.40 -7.14 13.90
N VAL A 362 10.50 -6.42 13.23
CA VAL A 362 10.55 -6.21 11.77
C VAL A 362 11.83 -5.53 11.30
N PRO A 363 12.35 -4.46 11.94
CA PRO A 363 13.64 -3.90 11.57
C PRO A 363 14.78 -4.91 11.65
N PHE A 364 14.82 -5.73 12.69
CA PHE A 364 15.86 -6.76 12.84
C PHE A 364 15.71 -7.86 11.77
N ILE A 365 14.50 -8.25 11.42
CA ILE A 365 14.24 -9.21 10.33
C ILE A 365 14.73 -8.64 8.99
N ILE A 366 14.42 -7.37 8.67
CA ILE A 366 14.86 -6.74 7.43
C ILE A 366 16.37 -6.62 7.37
N TYR A 367 17.01 -6.12 8.44
CA TYR A 367 18.47 -6.02 8.50
C TYR A 367 19.16 -7.38 8.49
N GLY A 368 18.56 -8.37 9.17
CA GLY A 368 19.03 -9.75 9.13
C GLY A 368 18.94 -10.37 7.74
N ALA A 369 17.87 -10.08 6.99
CA ALA A 369 17.76 -10.54 5.61
C ALA A 369 18.79 -9.91 4.67
N VAL A 370 19.08 -8.61 4.84
CA VAL A 370 20.17 -7.95 4.11
C VAL A 370 21.52 -8.58 4.48
N LEU A 371 21.75 -8.82 5.77
CA LEU A 371 22.97 -9.46 6.26
C LEU A 371 23.09 -10.90 5.74
N LEU A 372 21.99 -11.66 5.65
CA LEU A 372 21.95 -13.01 5.10
C LEU A 372 22.44 -13.04 3.64
N VAL A 373 22.01 -12.06 2.84
CA VAL A 373 22.46 -11.94 1.45
C VAL A 373 23.94 -11.52 1.40
N MET A 374 24.38 -10.59 2.25
CA MET A 374 25.77 -10.16 2.33
C MET A 374 26.71 -11.28 2.83
N ALA A 375 26.22 -12.17 3.68
CA ALA A 375 26.96 -13.32 4.21
C ALA A 375 27.08 -14.48 3.20
N MET A 376 26.56 -14.35 1.98
CA MET A 376 26.61 -15.40 0.96
C MET A 376 28.04 -15.98 0.71
N PRO A 377 29.13 -15.17 0.77
CA PRO A 377 30.49 -15.70 0.63
C PRO A 377 31.00 -16.51 1.84
N PHE A 378 30.31 -16.41 2.99
CA PHE A 378 30.74 -16.98 4.26
C PHE A 378 29.69 -17.97 4.82
N PRO A 379 29.73 -19.27 4.45
CA PRO A 379 28.67 -20.23 4.78
C PRO A 379 28.39 -20.39 6.27
N GLU A 380 29.42 -20.33 7.11
CA GLU A 380 29.27 -20.43 8.56
C GLU A 380 28.49 -19.24 9.13
N LEU A 381 28.90 -18.00 8.77
CA LEU A 381 28.20 -16.79 9.18
C LEU A 381 26.75 -16.80 8.68
N GLN A 382 26.54 -17.23 7.45
CA GLN A 382 25.24 -17.34 6.83
C GLN A 382 24.31 -18.28 7.60
N HIS A 383 24.83 -19.42 8.07
CA HIS A 383 24.08 -20.37 8.89
C HIS A 383 23.60 -19.75 10.20
N TYR A 384 24.48 -19.04 10.93
CA TYR A 384 24.09 -18.36 12.18
C TYR A 384 23.09 -17.25 11.94
N VAL A 385 23.24 -16.47 10.87
CA VAL A 385 22.28 -15.42 10.51
C VAL A 385 20.92 -16.03 10.14
N ALA A 386 20.89 -17.14 9.41
CA ALA A 386 19.65 -17.86 9.09
C ALA A 386 18.95 -18.38 10.35
N MET A 387 19.71 -18.95 11.28
CA MET A 387 19.18 -19.42 12.57
C MET A 387 18.58 -18.27 13.39
N ALA A 388 19.26 -17.15 13.46
CA ALA A 388 18.75 -15.95 14.14
C ALA A 388 17.47 -15.41 13.47
N LEU A 389 17.43 -15.37 12.13
CA LEU A 389 16.25 -14.96 11.38
C LEU A 389 15.06 -15.88 11.61
N ASN A 390 15.27 -17.20 11.63
CA ASN A 390 14.22 -18.16 11.96
C ASN A 390 13.63 -17.84 13.34
N GLY A 391 14.48 -17.61 14.35
CA GLY A 391 14.03 -17.25 15.70
C GLY A 391 13.23 -15.95 15.74
N LEU A 392 13.67 -14.92 15.01
CA LEU A 392 12.97 -13.62 14.95
C LEU A 392 11.59 -13.74 14.25
N VAL A 393 11.54 -14.46 13.12
CA VAL A 393 10.30 -14.65 12.37
C VAL A 393 9.34 -15.55 13.15
N SER A 394 9.83 -16.62 13.74
CA SER A 394 9.03 -17.50 14.60
C SER A 394 8.47 -16.72 15.80
N GLY A 395 9.28 -15.87 16.45
CA GLY A 395 8.80 -14.99 17.50
C GLY A 395 7.70 -14.03 17.06
N LEU A 396 7.79 -13.49 15.83
CA LEU A 396 6.75 -12.66 15.25
C LEU A 396 5.47 -13.47 14.98
N ASN A 397 5.59 -14.67 14.40
CA ASN A 397 4.47 -15.58 14.13
C ASN A 397 3.76 -15.96 15.44
N SER A 398 4.53 -16.43 16.44
CA SER A 398 3.97 -16.80 17.74
C SER A 398 3.28 -15.65 18.45
N SER A 399 3.81 -14.42 18.32
CA SER A 399 3.15 -13.23 18.89
C SER A 399 1.80 -12.95 18.21
N ALA A 400 1.70 -13.12 16.88
CA ALA A 400 0.46 -12.93 16.14
C ALA A 400 -0.57 -14.03 16.49
N GLU A 401 -0.14 -15.28 16.56
CA GLU A 401 -0.97 -16.43 16.93
C GLU A 401 -1.48 -16.30 18.37
N TRP A 402 -0.60 -15.95 19.31
CA TRP A 402 -0.99 -15.74 20.71
C TRP A 402 -2.04 -14.67 20.86
N VAL A 403 -1.86 -13.51 20.21
CA VAL A 403 -2.84 -12.41 20.27
C VAL A 403 -4.13 -12.79 19.55
N SER A 404 -4.06 -13.52 18.43
CA SER A 404 -5.26 -13.96 17.72
C SER A 404 -6.11 -14.96 18.53
N GLY A 405 -5.50 -15.71 19.45
CA GLY A 405 -6.17 -16.62 20.38
C GLY A 405 -6.79 -15.96 21.60
N LEU A 406 -6.56 -14.65 21.82
CA LEU A 406 -7.14 -13.95 22.97
C LEU A 406 -8.65 -13.73 22.80
N PRO A 407 -9.43 -13.73 23.91
CA PRO A 407 -10.84 -13.47 23.83
C PRO A 407 -11.12 -12.06 23.30
N HIS A 408 -12.14 -11.94 22.45
CA HIS A 408 -12.54 -10.66 21.84
C HIS A 408 -11.40 -9.95 21.08
N ALA A 409 -10.49 -10.71 20.44
CA ALA A 409 -9.36 -10.15 19.71
C ALA A 409 -9.80 -9.21 18.56
N THR A 410 -10.99 -9.43 17.99
CA THR A 410 -11.58 -8.54 17.00
C THR A 410 -13.01 -8.19 17.35
N PHE A 411 -13.40 -6.96 17.04
CA PHE A 411 -14.79 -6.54 16.94
C PHE A 411 -15.19 -6.48 15.47
N SER A 412 -16.26 -7.21 15.13
CA SER A 412 -16.92 -7.07 13.84
C SER A 412 -17.98 -5.99 13.93
N PHE A 413 -17.91 -5.01 13.05
CA PHE A 413 -18.91 -3.95 12.95
C PHE A 413 -19.82 -4.22 11.73
N SER A 414 -21.08 -3.78 11.83
CA SER A 414 -21.90 -3.60 10.64
C SER A 414 -21.19 -2.58 9.71
N VAL A 415 -21.32 -2.77 8.40
CA VAL A 415 -20.66 -1.88 7.41
C VAL A 415 -21.03 -0.44 7.71
N LEU A 416 -20.01 0.40 7.97
CA LEU A 416 -20.19 1.83 8.16
C LEU A 416 -20.73 2.48 6.88
N HIS A 417 -21.69 3.38 7.01
CA HIS A 417 -22.15 4.15 5.87
C HIS A 417 -21.15 5.28 5.54
N PRO A 418 -20.94 5.64 4.27
CA PRO A 418 -19.99 6.71 3.89
C PRO A 418 -20.19 8.03 4.62
N ILE A 419 -21.43 8.37 4.97
CA ILE A 419 -21.76 9.59 5.73
C ILE A 419 -21.14 9.53 7.14
N GLU A 420 -21.13 8.36 7.78
CA GLU A 420 -20.52 8.19 9.12
C GLU A 420 -19.01 8.46 9.07
N ILE A 421 -18.35 8.06 8.00
CA ILE A 421 -16.91 8.33 7.80
C ILE A 421 -16.66 9.84 7.72
N ILE A 422 -17.47 10.58 6.97
CA ILE A 422 -17.36 12.04 6.84
C ILE A 422 -17.56 12.72 8.20
N VAL A 423 -18.59 12.32 8.93
CA VAL A 423 -18.87 12.86 10.28
C VAL A 423 -17.74 12.51 11.24
N PHE A 424 -17.20 11.29 11.18
CA PHE A 424 -16.08 10.85 12.00
C PHE A 424 -14.82 11.70 11.77
N TYR A 425 -14.42 11.94 10.50
CA TYR A 425 -13.30 12.83 10.22
C TYR A 425 -13.56 14.28 10.63
N GLY A 426 -14.79 14.76 10.48
CA GLY A 426 -15.18 16.08 11.00
C GLY A 426 -15.02 16.16 12.52
N MET A 427 -15.45 15.12 13.24
CA MET A 427 -15.27 14.98 14.69
C MET A 427 -13.78 14.97 15.07
N LEU A 428 -12.94 14.14 14.41
CA LEU A 428 -11.51 14.10 14.66
C LEU A 428 -10.85 15.47 14.41
N GLY A 429 -11.24 16.17 13.34
CA GLY A 429 -10.76 17.52 13.04
C GLY A 429 -11.14 18.52 14.13
N ALA A 430 -12.37 18.48 14.63
CA ALA A 430 -12.81 19.37 15.71
C ALA A 430 -12.04 19.11 17.02
N TRP A 431 -11.85 17.83 17.39
CA TRP A 431 -11.06 17.45 18.56
C TRP A 431 -9.59 17.84 18.43
N LEU A 432 -8.97 17.67 17.25
CA LEU A 432 -7.62 18.11 16.97
C LEU A 432 -7.48 19.64 17.13
N MET A 433 -8.43 20.40 16.58
CA MET A 433 -8.43 21.86 16.71
C MET A 433 -8.65 22.31 18.15
N TYR A 434 -9.45 21.60 18.93
CA TYR A 434 -9.57 21.82 20.34
C TYR A 434 -8.26 21.54 21.09
N ALA A 435 -7.64 20.40 20.81
CA ALA A 435 -6.38 20.02 21.46
C ALA A 435 -5.25 21.07 21.22
N ARG A 436 -5.18 21.62 20.00
CA ARG A 436 -4.20 22.65 19.62
C ARG A 436 -4.50 24.05 20.15
N ASN A 437 -5.76 24.47 20.03
CA ASN A 437 -6.13 25.87 20.24
C ASN A 437 -6.84 26.12 21.58
N ARG A 438 -7.30 25.06 22.30
CA ARG A 438 -8.06 25.11 23.56
C ARG A 438 -9.29 26.02 23.54
N ARG A 439 -9.83 26.39 22.35
CA ARG A 439 -10.98 27.28 22.22
C ARG A 439 -12.28 26.52 22.41
N ARG A 440 -13.16 27.02 23.32
CA ARG A 440 -14.46 26.41 23.68
C ARG A 440 -15.34 26.06 22.47
N LYS A 441 -15.30 26.88 21.38
CA LYS A 441 -16.07 26.60 20.16
C LYS A 441 -15.74 25.26 19.51
N TRP A 442 -14.47 24.82 19.56
CA TRP A 442 -14.05 23.54 18.99
C TRP A 442 -14.46 22.36 19.87
N LEU A 443 -14.48 22.55 21.20
CA LEU A 443 -15.02 21.57 22.14
C LEU A 443 -16.52 21.31 21.85
N ILE A 444 -17.32 22.37 21.73
CA ILE A 444 -18.74 22.27 21.43
C ILE A 444 -18.98 21.55 20.09
N ARG A 445 -18.22 21.92 19.04
CA ARG A 445 -18.31 21.26 17.73
C ARG A 445 -17.92 19.80 17.80
N GLY A 446 -16.86 19.46 18.53
CA GLY A 446 -16.43 18.07 18.73
C GLY A 446 -17.49 17.23 19.42
N LEU A 447 -18.07 17.73 20.53
CA LEU A 447 -19.16 17.08 21.26
C LEU A 447 -20.41 16.92 20.39
N PHE A 448 -20.79 17.95 19.65
CA PHE A 448 -21.94 17.91 18.74
C PHE A 448 -21.76 16.84 17.66
N LEU A 449 -20.59 16.82 16.98
CA LEU A 449 -20.32 15.83 15.94
C LEU A 449 -20.23 14.41 16.50
N THR A 450 -19.72 14.25 17.74
CA THR A 450 -19.73 12.95 18.43
C THR A 450 -21.17 12.47 18.68
N ALA A 451 -22.05 13.36 19.15
CA ALA A 451 -23.46 13.04 19.35
C ALA A 451 -24.16 12.71 18.01
N CYS A 452 -23.90 13.49 16.96
CA CYS A 452 -24.43 13.23 15.62
C CYS A 452 -23.97 11.85 15.08
N LEU A 453 -22.72 11.48 15.27
CA LEU A 453 -22.19 10.17 14.84
C LEU A 453 -22.91 9.02 15.56
N LEU A 454 -23.08 9.12 16.88
CA LEU A 454 -23.78 8.10 17.67
C LEU A 454 -25.25 7.97 17.25
N MET A 455 -25.96 9.10 17.07
CA MET A 455 -27.34 9.10 16.60
C MET A 455 -27.47 8.53 15.19
N LEU A 456 -26.59 8.90 14.27
CA LEU A 456 -26.59 8.41 12.89
C LEU A 456 -26.37 6.89 12.87
N HIS A 457 -25.38 6.40 13.62
CA HIS A 457 -25.09 4.97 13.72
C HIS A 457 -26.29 4.20 14.27
N PHE A 458 -26.91 4.69 15.33
CA PHE A 458 -28.11 4.08 15.93
C PHE A 458 -29.29 4.05 14.95
N CYS A 459 -29.55 5.16 14.24
CA CYS A 459 -30.63 5.21 13.24
C CYS A 459 -30.38 4.23 12.07
N LEU A 460 -29.14 4.11 11.60
CA LEU A 460 -28.79 3.18 10.51
C LEU A 460 -28.92 1.72 10.96
N LEU A 461 -28.54 1.40 12.20
CA LEU A 461 -28.76 0.05 12.76
C LEU A 461 -30.26 -0.31 12.81
N LEU A 462 -31.13 0.63 13.22
CA LEU A 462 -32.58 0.40 13.24
C LEU A 462 -33.16 0.22 11.82
N CYS A 463 -32.62 0.89 10.82
CA CYS A 463 -33.04 0.75 9.42
C CYS A 463 -32.58 -0.57 8.79
N CYS A 464 -31.42 -1.10 9.17
CA CYS A 464 -30.89 -2.37 8.66
C CYS A 464 -31.51 -3.61 9.34
N CYS A 465 -32.15 -3.45 10.48
CA CYS A 465 -32.88 -4.54 11.19
C CYS A 465 -34.34 -4.74 10.68
N LYS A 466 -34.76 -3.98 9.68
CA LYS A 466 -36.00 -4.21 8.91
C LYS A 466 -35.70 -4.83 7.56
#